data_7223caf8c4b23294aafdf1d8dd8244f0
#
_entry.id   7223caf8c4b23294aafdf1d8dd8244f0
#
_cell.length_a   1.000
_cell.length_b   1.000
_cell.length_c   1.000
_cell.angle_alpha   90.00
_cell.angle_beta   90.00
_cell.angle_gamma   90.00
#
_symmetry.space_group_name_H-M   'P 1'
#
loop_
_entity.id
_entity.type
_entity.pdbx_description
1 polymer ?
#
loop_
_entity_poly.entity_id
_entity_poly.type
_entity_poly.pdbx_seq_one_letter_code
_entity_poly.pdbx_strand_id
1 'polypeptide(L)'
;AICHEAGKTLALTLSDAFCVDRWRDEFRALVENEVDILFANESEITSLYQVADFDAALQEVRRHVHFAALTRGPKGSVVLRGEEVHVIDAVPPARVLDTTGAGDLYAAGFLRGLTMGLPLAACGRLGSACAAEIIAQYGARPERPLLPLLERVAGRS
;
A
#
# COMPACT_ATOMS: atom_id res chain seq x y z
N ALA A 1 -10.55 1.57 18.73
CA ALA A 1 -11.75 0.75 18.84
C ALA A 1 -11.43 -0.74 19.00
N ILE A 2 -12.28 -1.67 18.56
CA ILE A 2 -12.19 -3.13 18.87
C ILE A 2 -10.79 -3.72 18.63
N CYS A 3 -10.11 -3.34 17.54
CA CYS A 3 -8.75 -3.83 17.24
C CYS A 3 -7.75 -3.42 18.32
N HIS A 4 -7.75 -2.16 18.71
CA HIS A 4 -6.81 -1.63 19.72
C HIS A 4 -7.12 -2.18 21.12
N GLU A 5 -8.38 -2.32 21.48
CA GLU A 5 -8.79 -2.98 22.72
C GLU A 5 -8.31 -4.45 22.79
N ALA A 6 -8.26 -5.13 21.65
CA ALA A 6 -7.71 -6.48 21.52
C ALA A 6 -6.17 -6.51 21.36
N GLY A 7 -5.48 -5.37 21.40
CA GLY A 7 -4.04 -5.25 21.16
C GLY A 7 -3.63 -5.61 19.73
N LYS A 8 -4.51 -5.34 18.75
CA LYS A 8 -4.28 -5.65 17.33
C LYS A 8 -4.10 -4.39 16.49
N THR A 9 -3.36 -4.52 15.42
CA THR A 9 -3.11 -3.49 14.42
C THR A 9 -4.24 -3.44 13.41
N LEU A 10 -4.71 -2.23 13.08
CA LEU A 10 -5.71 -1.99 12.05
C LEU A 10 -5.05 -1.53 10.76
N ALA A 11 -5.21 -2.30 9.70
CA ALA A 11 -4.82 -1.91 8.35
C ALA A 11 -6.06 -1.53 7.52
N LEU A 12 -5.97 -0.43 6.77
CA LEU A 12 -7.04 0.07 5.89
C LEU A 12 -6.51 0.30 4.50
N THR A 13 -7.28 -0.09 3.48
CA THR A 13 -7.12 0.41 2.11
C THR A 13 -8.25 1.39 1.79
N LEU A 14 -7.93 2.48 1.07
CA LEU A 14 -8.95 3.43 0.61
C LEU A 14 -9.78 2.89 -0.57
N SER A 15 -9.32 1.81 -1.20
CA SER A 15 -9.98 1.01 -2.23
C SER A 15 -10.24 1.72 -3.56
N ASP A 16 -10.83 2.92 -3.55
CA ASP A 16 -11.31 3.61 -4.74
C ASP A 16 -11.54 5.10 -4.47
N ALA A 17 -11.08 5.96 -5.37
CA ALA A 17 -11.25 7.41 -5.23
C ALA A 17 -12.71 7.85 -5.19
N PHE A 18 -13.62 7.13 -5.88
CA PHE A 18 -15.06 7.41 -5.82
C PHE A 18 -15.64 7.13 -4.43
N CYS A 19 -15.22 6.06 -3.78
CA CYS A 19 -15.61 5.78 -2.39
C CYS A 19 -15.07 6.85 -1.44
N VAL A 20 -13.81 7.27 -1.64
CA VAL A 20 -13.20 8.35 -0.86
C VAL A 20 -13.95 9.66 -1.04
N ASP A 21 -14.31 10.03 -2.27
CA ASP A 21 -15.08 11.26 -2.54
C ASP A 21 -16.44 11.25 -1.85
N ARG A 22 -17.11 10.11 -1.83
CA ARG A 22 -18.44 9.96 -1.27
C ARG A 22 -18.47 9.96 0.26
N TRP A 23 -17.42 9.39 0.91
CA TRP A 23 -17.35 9.13 2.35
C TRP A 23 -16.09 9.74 2.97
N ARG A 24 -15.70 10.91 2.48
CA ARG A 24 -14.42 11.55 2.82
C ARG A 24 -14.23 11.80 4.31
N ASP A 25 -15.25 12.36 4.95
CA ASP A 25 -15.17 12.71 6.37
C ASP A 25 -15.01 11.45 7.24
N GLU A 26 -15.70 10.38 6.89
CA GLU A 26 -15.61 9.09 7.58
C GLU A 26 -14.24 8.44 7.34
N PHE A 27 -13.72 8.45 6.11
CA PHE A 27 -12.37 7.95 5.82
C PHE A 27 -11.31 8.77 6.55
N ARG A 28 -11.41 10.09 6.55
CA ARG A 28 -10.49 10.94 7.31
C ARG A 28 -10.55 10.64 8.80
N ALA A 29 -11.73 10.57 9.39
CA ALA A 29 -11.88 10.25 10.80
C ALA A 29 -11.24 8.88 11.15
N LEU A 30 -11.40 7.86 10.29
CA LEU A 30 -10.75 6.57 10.47
C LEU A 30 -9.23 6.67 10.37
N VAL A 31 -8.71 7.31 9.32
CA VAL A 31 -7.27 7.44 9.06
C VAL A 31 -6.57 8.24 10.17
N GLU A 32 -7.19 9.30 10.64
CA GLU A 32 -6.60 10.20 11.63
C GLU A 32 -6.66 9.65 13.08
N ASN A 33 -7.57 8.71 13.38
CA ASN A 33 -7.81 8.29 14.77
C ASN A 33 -7.64 6.78 15.03
N GLU A 34 -7.77 5.93 14.00
CA GLU A 34 -7.91 4.49 14.21
C GLU A 34 -6.93 3.64 13.39
N VAL A 35 -6.47 4.14 12.24
CA VAL A 35 -5.67 3.35 11.31
C VAL A 35 -4.19 3.36 11.68
N ASP A 36 -3.62 2.18 11.84
CA ASP A 36 -2.19 2.00 12.09
C ASP A 36 -1.40 1.86 10.77
N ILE A 37 -1.99 1.20 9.77
CA ILE A 37 -1.35 0.96 8.46
C ILE A 37 -2.31 1.39 7.35
N LEU A 38 -1.92 2.39 6.56
CA LEU A 38 -2.72 2.91 5.45
C LEU A 38 -2.17 2.43 4.10
N PHE A 39 -3.06 1.89 3.27
CA PHE A 39 -2.81 1.63 1.84
C PHE A 39 -3.68 2.55 1.00
N ALA A 40 -3.04 3.24 0.04
CA ALA A 40 -3.75 4.09 -0.91
C ALA A 40 -2.95 4.22 -2.21
N ASN A 41 -3.62 4.57 -3.29
CA ASN A 41 -2.92 5.06 -4.48
C ASN A 41 -2.87 6.60 -4.51
N GLU A 42 -2.12 7.17 -5.48
CA GLU A 42 -1.92 8.61 -5.63
C GLU A 42 -3.26 9.36 -5.75
N SER A 43 -4.24 8.84 -6.50
CA SER A 43 -5.54 9.49 -6.68
C SER A 43 -6.43 9.42 -5.42
N GLU A 44 -6.42 8.30 -4.73
CA GLU A 44 -7.18 8.11 -3.49
C GLU A 44 -6.69 9.06 -2.39
N ILE A 45 -5.36 9.15 -2.21
CA ILE A 45 -4.81 9.95 -1.12
C ILE A 45 -4.91 11.46 -1.39
N THR A 46 -4.74 11.90 -2.64
CA THR A 46 -4.97 13.30 -3.01
C THR A 46 -6.45 13.69 -2.90
N SER A 47 -7.37 12.80 -3.24
CA SER A 47 -8.80 12.98 -3.01
C SER A 47 -9.13 13.07 -1.53
N LEU A 48 -8.58 12.19 -0.68
CA LEU A 48 -8.86 12.18 0.76
C LEU A 48 -8.53 13.53 1.41
N TYR A 49 -7.35 14.08 1.11
CA TYR A 49 -6.89 15.33 1.70
C TYR A 49 -7.23 16.57 0.87
N GLN A 50 -7.87 16.41 -0.30
CA GLN A 50 -8.23 17.51 -1.21
C GLN A 50 -7.04 18.42 -1.56
N VAL A 51 -5.91 17.81 -1.84
CA VAL A 51 -4.66 18.51 -2.18
C VAL A 51 -4.31 18.36 -3.66
N ALA A 52 -3.50 19.29 -4.17
CA ALA A 52 -3.20 19.39 -5.59
C ALA A 52 -2.28 18.29 -6.12
N ASP A 53 -1.41 17.75 -5.25
CA ASP A 53 -0.38 16.80 -5.67
C ASP A 53 -0.07 15.75 -4.59
N PHE A 54 0.70 14.75 -5.00
CA PHE A 54 1.10 13.64 -4.14
C PHE A 54 1.99 14.08 -2.96
N ASP A 55 2.87 15.04 -3.15
CA ASP A 55 3.81 15.45 -2.12
C ASP A 55 3.07 16.16 -0.98
N ALA A 56 2.08 16.99 -1.30
CA ALA A 56 1.19 17.59 -0.32
C ALA A 56 0.40 16.51 0.45
N ALA A 57 -0.14 15.51 -0.27
CA ALA A 57 -0.85 14.39 0.37
C ALA A 57 0.07 13.58 1.30
N LEU A 58 1.30 13.32 0.89
CA LEU A 58 2.31 12.61 1.70
C LEU A 58 2.59 13.35 3.02
N GLN A 59 2.67 14.69 2.99
CA GLN A 59 2.87 15.47 4.21
C GLN A 59 1.68 15.35 5.17
N GLU A 60 0.44 15.31 4.65
CA GLU A 60 -0.74 15.09 5.49
C GLU A 60 -0.73 13.68 6.11
N VAL A 61 -0.46 12.64 5.31
CA VAL A 61 -0.38 11.25 5.81
C VAL A 61 0.62 11.13 6.97
N ARG A 62 1.81 11.73 6.84
CA ARG A 62 2.88 11.64 7.86
C ARG A 62 2.48 12.22 9.22
N ARG A 63 1.48 13.08 9.28
CA ARG A 63 0.99 13.68 10.54
C ARG A 63 0.07 12.76 11.32
N HIS A 64 -0.58 11.82 10.63
CA HIS A 64 -1.69 11.07 11.20
C HIS A 64 -1.42 9.57 11.26
N VAL A 65 -0.62 9.01 10.35
CA VAL A 65 -0.46 7.57 10.20
C VAL A 65 0.98 7.14 10.48
N HIS A 66 1.15 6.13 11.31
CA HIS A 66 2.47 5.61 11.65
C HIS A 66 3.09 4.78 10.53
N PHE A 67 2.29 3.95 9.84
CA PHE A 67 2.70 3.22 8.64
C PHE A 67 1.83 3.59 7.45
N ALA A 68 2.42 3.88 6.31
CA ALA A 68 1.68 3.96 5.06
C ALA A 68 2.46 3.37 3.88
N ALA A 69 1.72 2.87 2.92
CA ALA A 69 2.24 2.42 1.63
C ALA A 69 1.39 3.03 0.52
N LEU A 70 1.94 4.04 -0.15
CA LEU A 70 1.26 4.86 -1.13
C LEU A 70 1.74 4.51 -2.54
N THR A 71 0.89 3.87 -3.33
CA THR A 71 1.24 3.40 -4.68
C THR A 71 1.03 4.50 -5.72
N ARG A 72 1.88 4.54 -6.74
CA ARG A 72 1.90 5.55 -7.81
C ARG A 72 1.96 4.92 -9.21
N GLY A 73 1.39 3.73 -9.36
CA GLY A 73 1.42 2.98 -10.61
C GLY A 73 2.85 2.74 -11.12
N PRO A 74 3.15 3.10 -12.38
CA PRO A 74 4.49 2.92 -12.95
C PRO A 74 5.61 3.70 -12.25
N LYS A 75 5.27 4.72 -11.45
CA LYS A 75 6.23 5.50 -10.65
C LYS A 75 6.66 4.77 -9.36
N GLY A 76 6.13 3.57 -9.11
CA GLY A 76 6.44 2.80 -7.90
C GLY A 76 5.56 3.15 -6.72
N SER A 77 6.17 3.26 -5.54
CA SER A 77 5.46 3.59 -4.31
C SER A 77 6.34 4.36 -3.32
N VAL A 78 5.72 5.02 -2.37
CA VAL A 78 6.37 5.58 -1.19
C VAL A 78 5.88 4.81 0.02
N VAL A 79 6.80 4.27 0.81
CA VAL A 79 6.48 3.59 2.07
C VAL A 79 7.08 4.36 3.22
N LEU A 80 6.33 4.49 4.31
CA LEU A 80 6.78 5.22 5.49
C LEU A 80 6.45 4.48 6.79
N ARG A 81 7.27 4.76 7.82
CA ARG A 81 7.06 4.37 9.21
C ARG A 81 7.61 5.49 10.10
N GLY A 82 6.73 6.33 10.65
CA GLY A 82 7.15 7.53 11.37
C GLY A 82 8.01 8.44 10.47
N GLU A 83 9.25 8.70 10.86
CA GLU A 83 10.19 9.51 10.08
C GLU A 83 10.94 8.74 8.97
N GLU A 84 10.93 7.40 9.03
CA GLU A 84 11.54 6.55 7.99
C GLU A 84 10.69 6.57 6.72
N VAL A 85 11.26 7.01 5.59
CA VAL A 85 10.58 7.09 4.30
C VAL A 85 11.46 6.49 3.21
N HIS A 86 10.88 5.61 2.39
CA HIS A 86 11.54 5.03 1.23
C HIS A 86 10.71 5.21 -0.04
N VAL A 87 11.38 5.63 -1.10
CA VAL A 87 10.85 5.57 -2.46
C VAL A 87 11.22 4.20 -3.04
N ILE A 88 10.23 3.47 -3.50
CA ILE A 88 10.37 2.12 -4.03
C ILE A 88 10.04 2.15 -5.52
N ASP A 89 10.97 1.74 -6.35
CA ASP A 89 10.74 1.63 -7.79
C ASP A 89 9.68 0.57 -8.09
N ALA A 90 8.90 0.81 -9.13
CA ALA A 90 7.98 -0.21 -9.63
C ALA A 90 8.77 -1.41 -10.18
N VAL A 91 8.33 -2.61 -9.85
CA VAL A 91 8.80 -3.81 -10.53
C VAL A 91 8.12 -3.86 -11.91
N PRO A 92 8.88 -3.84 -13.02
CA PRO A 92 8.26 -3.92 -14.34
C PRO A 92 7.59 -5.29 -14.52
N PRO A 93 6.29 -5.34 -14.88
CA PRO A 93 5.61 -6.59 -15.17
C PRO A 93 6.08 -7.15 -16.51
N ALA A 94 5.94 -8.46 -16.70
CA ALA A 94 6.21 -9.09 -18.01
C ALA A 94 5.31 -8.52 -19.13
N ARG A 95 4.10 -8.13 -18.77
CA ARG A 95 3.08 -7.48 -19.60
C ARG A 95 2.01 -6.86 -18.70
N VAL A 96 1.23 -5.93 -19.21
CA VAL A 96 0.05 -5.40 -18.50
C VAL A 96 -1.20 -5.90 -19.22
N LEU A 97 -1.98 -6.75 -18.57
CA LEU A 97 -3.25 -7.28 -19.08
C LEU A 97 -4.45 -6.74 -18.33
N ASP A 98 -4.38 -6.75 -17.01
CA ASP A 98 -5.48 -6.34 -16.14
C ASP A 98 -4.89 -5.78 -14.84
N THR A 99 -5.30 -4.58 -14.44
CA THR A 99 -4.82 -3.97 -13.19
C THR A 99 -5.67 -4.29 -11.96
N THR A 100 -6.72 -5.09 -12.14
CA THR A 100 -7.61 -5.52 -11.05
C THR A 100 -6.83 -6.28 -9.99
N GLY A 101 -6.96 -5.85 -8.73
CA GLY A 101 -6.28 -6.45 -7.60
C GLY A 101 -4.82 -6.06 -7.41
N ALA A 102 -4.28 -5.14 -8.22
CA ALA A 102 -2.89 -4.69 -8.06
C ALA A 102 -2.63 -4.08 -6.67
N GLY A 103 -3.54 -3.24 -6.18
CA GLY A 103 -3.46 -2.66 -4.84
C GLY A 103 -3.57 -3.70 -3.73
N ASP A 104 -4.48 -4.66 -3.88
CA ASP A 104 -4.69 -5.75 -2.91
C ASP A 104 -3.46 -6.64 -2.79
N LEU A 105 -2.87 -7.01 -3.94
CA LEU A 105 -1.67 -7.84 -3.95
C LEU A 105 -0.43 -7.06 -3.49
N TYR A 106 -0.36 -5.75 -3.76
CA TYR A 106 0.65 -4.89 -3.16
C TYR A 106 0.54 -4.90 -1.63
N ALA A 107 -0.66 -4.66 -1.09
CA ALA A 107 -0.92 -4.68 0.36
C ALA A 107 -0.61 -6.06 0.97
N ALA A 108 -1.00 -7.15 0.33
CA ALA A 108 -0.71 -8.51 0.77
C ALA A 108 0.80 -8.78 0.86
N GLY A 109 1.56 -8.41 -0.17
CA GLY A 109 3.02 -8.54 -0.18
C GLY A 109 3.68 -7.69 0.90
N PHE A 110 3.28 -6.43 1.04
CA PHE A 110 3.77 -5.52 2.07
C PHE A 110 3.53 -6.07 3.49
N LEU A 111 2.28 -6.45 3.79
CA LEU A 111 1.89 -7.00 5.10
C LEU A 111 2.62 -8.31 5.39
N ARG A 112 2.81 -9.17 4.39
CA ARG A 112 3.60 -10.39 4.56
C ARG A 112 5.04 -10.07 4.94
N GLY A 113 5.68 -9.12 4.27
CA GLY A 113 7.03 -8.64 4.62
C GLY A 113 7.08 -8.10 6.05
N LEU A 114 6.10 -7.28 6.42
CA LEU A 114 6.01 -6.67 7.75
C LEU A 114 5.86 -7.73 8.85
N THR A 115 4.99 -8.73 8.66
CA THR A 115 4.79 -9.84 9.62
C THR A 115 6.00 -10.76 9.77
N MET A 116 6.91 -10.76 8.79
CA MET A 116 8.19 -11.47 8.84
C MET A 116 9.34 -10.64 9.44
N GLY A 117 9.08 -9.38 9.79
CA GLY A 117 10.10 -8.47 10.33
C GLY A 117 11.10 -7.98 9.26
N LEU A 118 10.75 -7.99 7.98
CA LEU A 118 11.62 -7.45 6.94
C LEU A 118 11.78 -5.93 7.10
N PRO A 119 12.91 -5.36 6.66
CA PRO A 119 13.08 -3.92 6.57
C PRO A 119 11.96 -3.27 5.74
N LEU A 120 11.56 -2.04 6.09
CA LEU A 120 10.43 -1.35 5.46
C LEU A 120 10.55 -1.27 3.93
N ALA A 121 11.74 -0.95 3.42
CA ALA A 121 12.01 -0.93 1.99
C ALA A 121 11.82 -2.31 1.33
N ALA A 122 12.14 -3.41 2.02
CA ALA A 122 11.93 -4.77 1.53
C ALA A 122 10.43 -5.12 1.49
N CYS A 123 9.64 -4.65 2.47
CA CYS A 123 8.18 -4.79 2.44
C CYS A 123 7.58 -4.11 1.20
N GLY A 124 8.02 -2.88 0.88
CA GLY A 124 7.60 -2.16 -0.32
C GLY A 124 7.99 -2.87 -1.62
N ARG A 125 9.23 -3.40 -1.70
CA ARG A 125 9.67 -4.19 -2.87
C ARG A 125 8.86 -5.47 -3.04
N LEU A 126 8.52 -6.15 -1.95
CA LEU A 126 7.68 -7.34 -2.02
C LEU A 126 6.26 -7.02 -2.49
N GLY A 127 5.68 -5.92 -1.99
CA GLY A 127 4.41 -5.39 -2.48
C GLY A 127 4.45 -5.10 -3.98
N SER A 128 5.48 -4.36 -4.46
CA SER A 128 5.68 -4.08 -5.88
C SER A 128 5.80 -5.35 -6.72
N ALA A 129 6.53 -6.36 -6.24
CA ALA A 129 6.68 -7.62 -6.95
C ALA A 129 5.36 -8.40 -7.06
N CYS A 130 4.56 -8.43 -5.99
CA CYS A 130 3.23 -9.04 -6.00
C CYS A 130 2.26 -8.31 -6.95
N ALA A 131 2.28 -6.97 -6.94
CA ALA A 131 1.49 -6.18 -7.88
C ALA A 131 1.89 -6.42 -9.34
N ALA A 132 3.19 -6.50 -9.65
CA ALA A 132 3.69 -6.79 -10.98
C ALA A 132 3.26 -8.18 -11.49
N GLU A 133 3.19 -9.17 -10.62
CA GLU A 133 2.74 -10.53 -10.98
C GLU A 133 1.26 -10.55 -11.33
N ILE A 134 0.41 -9.89 -10.51
CA ILE A 134 -1.04 -9.95 -10.74
C ILE A 134 -1.46 -9.19 -12.01
N ILE A 135 -0.85 -8.07 -12.33
CA ILE A 135 -1.23 -7.30 -13.52
C ILE A 135 -0.78 -7.94 -14.85
N ALA A 136 0.01 -9.00 -14.78
CA ALA A 136 0.44 -9.78 -15.94
C ALA A 136 -0.55 -10.87 -16.37
N GLN A 137 -1.68 -10.99 -15.67
CA GLN A 137 -2.74 -11.96 -15.89
C GLN A 137 -4.13 -11.30 -15.79
N TYR A 138 -5.20 -12.01 -16.06
CA TYR A 138 -6.56 -11.52 -15.86
C TYR A 138 -7.10 -11.87 -14.46
N GLY A 139 -7.83 -10.93 -13.86
CA GLY A 139 -8.47 -11.09 -12.56
C GLY A 139 -7.55 -10.90 -11.36
N ALA A 140 -8.16 -10.80 -10.17
CA ALA A 140 -7.50 -10.39 -8.93
C ALA A 140 -6.85 -11.54 -8.14
N ARG A 141 -6.94 -12.79 -8.61
CA ARG A 141 -6.36 -13.96 -7.92
C ARG A 141 -5.13 -14.46 -8.66
N PRO A 142 -3.97 -14.59 -7.98
CA PRO A 142 -2.77 -15.12 -8.62
C PRO A 142 -2.96 -16.55 -9.13
N GLU A 143 -2.58 -16.81 -10.38
CA GLU A 143 -2.57 -18.16 -10.97
C GLU A 143 -1.43 -19.02 -10.43
N ARG A 144 -0.39 -18.38 -9.88
CA ARG A 144 0.82 -19.03 -9.34
C ARG A 144 1.07 -18.64 -7.91
N PRO A 145 1.68 -19.53 -7.09
CA PRO A 145 2.12 -19.17 -5.76
C PRO A 145 3.10 -17.99 -5.76
N LEU A 146 2.91 -17.01 -4.87
CA LEU A 146 3.77 -15.84 -4.75
C LEU A 146 4.96 -16.05 -3.79
N LEU A 147 5.07 -17.20 -3.15
CA LEU A 147 6.16 -17.52 -2.24
C LEU A 147 7.57 -17.33 -2.82
N PRO A 148 7.85 -17.68 -4.10
CA PRO A 148 9.16 -17.43 -4.72
C PRO A 148 9.52 -15.94 -4.81
N LEU A 149 8.54 -15.02 -4.83
CA LEU A 149 8.80 -13.57 -4.78
C LEU A 149 9.39 -13.17 -3.44
N LEU A 150 8.85 -13.73 -2.35
CA LEU A 150 9.32 -13.49 -1.00
C LEU A 150 10.78 -13.89 -0.85
N GLU A 151 11.14 -15.10 -1.28
CA GLU A 151 12.51 -15.61 -1.22
C GLU A 151 13.50 -14.72 -1.98
N ARG A 152 13.12 -14.23 -3.16
CA ARG A 152 13.95 -13.30 -3.97
C ARG A 152 14.16 -11.95 -3.30
N VAL A 153 13.15 -11.41 -2.62
CA VAL A 153 13.24 -10.10 -1.95
C VAL A 153 13.97 -10.22 -0.62
N ALA A 154 13.67 -11.24 0.18
CA ALA A 154 14.32 -11.48 1.47
C ALA A 154 15.82 -11.83 1.32
N GLY A 155 16.21 -12.57 0.28
CA GLY A 155 17.60 -12.94 -0.01
C GLY A 155 18.47 -11.80 -0.55
N ARG A 156 17.92 -10.61 -0.81
CA ARG A 156 18.62 -9.39 -1.26
C ARG A 156 18.74 -8.31 -0.17
N SER A 157 18.38 -8.68 1.07
CA SER A 157 18.35 -7.76 2.23
C SER A 157 19.66 -7.82 3.01
#